data_c6d5154104a3f2f664d7436c28f4b601
#
_entry.id   c6d5154104a3f2f664d7436c28f4b601
#
_cell.length_a   1.000
_cell.length_b   1.000
_cell.length_c   1.000
_cell.angle_alpha   90.00
_cell.angle_beta   90.00
_cell.angle_gamma   90.00
#
_symmetry.space_group_name_H-M   'P 1'
#
loop_
_entity.id
_entity.type
_entity.pdbx_description
1 polymer ?
#
loop_
_entity_poly.entity_id
_entity_poly.type
_entity_poly.pdbx_seq_one_letter_code
_entity_poly.pdbx_strand_id
1 'polypeptide(L)'
;MVAFIHPSAAHGVLVELKQAAAPLVCLDVQTIPFGDFQLTTLHDGPFRLDGGAMFGVVPRPLWEKKAPPDDRHRIQLAMRPLLVEASWGRMLVDCGAGEKMSAKDRDIYALDRTRTLDEALAAVKQSSESVEIALASHLHWDHFGGATARVDGAVRPRFPKAEYVIRGAEWEDATHPHERNRASYLQDDFVPLKEAGVVRFFEGDQAIRPGVRVVRTGGHTGQHQIVFIESGGRTAVFVADLIPTAAHLENAWVMGYDLFPMDTLAFKRQFIRAAIDREYLIFFEHDPLISAGYIREKDGRRYVEQVL
;
A
#
# COMPACT_ATOMS: atom_id res chain seq x y z
N MET A 1 19.21 -21.43 0.06
CA MET A 1 20.31 -22.35 -0.30
C MET A 1 21.09 -22.67 0.95
N VAL A 2 21.36 -23.92 1.24
CA VAL A 2 22.20 -24.34 2.37
C VAL A 2 23.52 -24.86 1.78
N ALA A 3 24.62 -24.31 2.24
CA ALA A 3 25.96 -24.79 1.85
C ALA A 3 26.71 -25.25 3.11
N PHE A 4 27.42 -26.33 2.99
CA PHE A 4 28.27 -26.85 4.07
C PHE A 4 29.72 -26.66 3.71
N ILE A 5 30.52 -26.15 4.64
CA ILE A 5 31.99 -26.15 4.52
C ILE A 5 32.52 -27.44 5.16
N HIS A 6 33.32 -28.19 4.39
CA HIS A 6 33.89 -29.43 4.90
C HIS A 6 34.73 -29.16 6.16
N PRO A 7 34.67 -30.02 7.21
CA PRO A 7 35.37 -29.80 8.46
C PRO A 7 36.89 -29.55 8.33
N SER A 8 37.53 -30.15 7.33
CA SER A 8 38.98 -29.93 7.08
C SER A 8 39.33 -28.51 6.66
N ALA A 9 38.39 -27.78 6.06
CA ALA A 9 38.55 -26.37 5.67
C ALA A 9 38.21 -25.38 6.80
N ALA A 10 37.60 -25.86 7.89
CA ALA A 10 37.12 -25.05 9.04
C ALA A 10 37.74 -25.56 10.38
N HIS A 11 38.96 -26.08 10.36
CA HIS A 11 39.67 -26.56 11.54
C HIS A 11 38.91 -27.61 12.36
N GLY A 12 38.17 -28.51 11.70
CA GLY A 12 37.42 -29.57 12.34
C GLY A 12 36.01 -29.18 12.80
N VAL A 13 35.56 -27.93 12.53
CA VAL A 13 34.20 -27.46 12.85
C VAL A 13 33.35 -27.56 11.58
N LEU A 14 32.15 -28.17 11.69
CA LEU A 14 31.17 -28.16 10.62
C LEU A 14 30.48 -26.76 10.64
N VAL A 15 30.72 -25.99 9.57
CA VAL A 15 30.07 -24.68 9.39
C VAL A 15 28.90 -24.84 8.42
N GLU A 16 27.68 -24.64 8.91
CA GLU A 16 26.46 -24.55 8.10
C GLU A 16 26.24 -23.09 7.74
N LEU A 17 26.39 -22.77 6.45
CA LEU A 17 26.01 -21.45 5.94
C LEU A 17 24.54 -21.50 5.52
N LYS A 18 23.67 -20.93 6.35
CA LYS A 18 22.28 -20.62 6.02
C LYS A 18 22.22 -19.21 5.46
N GLN A 19 22.14 -19.09 4.16
CA GLN A 19 21.66 -17.85 3.57
C GLN A 19 20.13 -17.84 3.79
N ALA A 20 19.65 -17.00 4.69
CA ALA A 20 18.23 -16.66 4.71
C ALA A 20 17.92 -16.08 3.33
N ALA A 21 17.14 -16.79 2.53
CA ALA A 21 16.60 -16.21 1.32
C ALA A 21 15.81 -14.97 1.77
N ALA A 22 16.18 -13.79 1.27
CA ALA A 22 15.33 -12.63 1.43
C ALA A 22 13.93 -13.04 0.93
N PRO A 23 12.86 -12.76 1.67
CA PRO A 23 11.52 -13.10 1.21
C PRO A 23 11.34 -12.47 -0.17
N LEU A 24 11.02 -13.31 -1.16
CA LEU A 24 10.70 -12.85 -2.50
C LEU A 24 9.49 -11.93 -2.39
N VAL A 25 9.61 -10.72 -2.91
CA VAL A 25 8.46 -9.85 -3.10
C VAL A 25 7.81 -10.27 -4.42
N CYS A 26 6.55 -10.66 -4.38
CA CYS A 26 5.77 -10.86 -5.59
C CYS A 26 5.34 -9.50 -6.12
N LEU A 27 5.87 -9.08 -7.26
CA LEU A 27 5.52 -7.83 -7.96
C LEU A 27 4.88 -8.13 -9.32
N ASP A 28 4.20 -9.25 -9.45
CA ASP A 28 3.50 -9.58 -10.67
C ASP A 28 2.29 -8.66 -10.84
N VAL A 29 2.18 -8.09 -12.04
CA VAL A 29 0.99 -7.33 -12.46
C VAL A 29 -0.09 -8.34 -12.83
N GLN A 30 -1.19 -8.31 -12.10
CA GLN A 30 -2.26 -9.30 -12.24
C GLN A 30 -3.61 -8.61 -12.35
N THR A 31 -4.44 -9.07 -13.27
CA THR A 31 -5.78 -8.53 -13.52
C THR A 31 -6.85 -9.56 -13.19
N ILE A 32 -7.86 -9.13 -12.45
CA ILE A 32 -9.06 -9.92 -12.13
C ILE A 32 -10.29 -9.26 -12.77
N PRO A 33 -11.11 -9.99 -13.54
CA PRO A 33 -12.43 -9.51 -13.92
C PRO A 33 -13.36 -9.53 -12.68
N PHE A 34 -14.01 -8.40 -12.43
CA PHE A 34 -14.86 -8.21 -11.25
C PHE A 34 -16.17 -7.51 -11.63
N GLY A 35 -17.14 -8.28 -12.10
CA GLY A 35 -18.38 -7.76 -12.65
C GLY A 35 -18.13 -6.84 -13.84
N ASP A 36 -18.51 -5.56 -13.72
CA ASP A 36 -18.32 -4.55 -14.76
C ASP A 36 -16.92 -3.92 -14.76
N PHE A 37 -16.03 -4.41 -13.89
CA PHE A 37 -14.67 -3.88 -13.70
C PHE A 37 -13.60 -4.86 -14.14
N GLN A 38 -12.44 -4.31 -14.55
CA GLN A 38 -11.16 -5.00 -14.51
C GLN A 38 -10.34 -4.39 -13.36
N LEU A 39 -9.90 -5.20 -12.42
CA LEU A 39 -9.11 -4.79 -11.27
C LEU A 39 -7.69 -5.31 -11.45
N THR A 40 -6.73 -4.41 -11.61
CA THR A 40 -5.33 -4.75 -11.84
C THR A 40 -4.47 -4.28 -10.69
N THR A 41 -3.79 -5.22 -10.01
CA THR A 41 -2.74 -4.89 -9.05
C THR A 41 -1.49 -4.48 -9.82
N LEU A 42 -1.06 -3.26 -9.61
CA LEU A 42 0.21 -2.75 -10.14
C LEU A 42 1.30 -2.87 -9.07
N HIS A 43 2.45 -2.28 -9.31
CA HIS A 43 3.51 -2.08 -8.33
C HIS A 43 4.26 -0.77 -8.59
N ASP A 44 4.81 -0.18 -7.52
CA ASP A 44 5.81 0.89 -7.61
C ASP A 44 7.10 0.53 -6.87
N GLY A 45 7.46 -0.75 -6.94
CA GLY A 45 8.65 -1.35 -6.35
C GLY A 45 8.48 -1.79 -4.88
N PRO A 46 9.45 -2.54 -4.37
CA PRO A 46 9.50 -2.92 -2.97
C PRO A 46 10.25 -1.88 -2.14
N PHE A 47 9.93 -1.83 -0.86
CA PHE A 47 10.59 -0.98 0.13
C PHE A 47 10.62 -1.67 1.49
N ARG A 48 11.21 -0.99 2.50
CA ARG A 48 11.30 -1.53 3.85
C ARG A 48 11.03 -0.44 4.87
N LEU A 49 10.31 -0.80 5.93
CA LEU A 49 10.11 0.04 7.11
C LEU A 49 10.54 -0.71 8.37
N ASP A 50 10.83 0.03 9.44
CA ASP A 50 11.13 -0.54 10.75
C ASP A 50 10.00 -1.46 11.23
N GLY A 51 10.33 -2.71 11.55
CA GLY A 51 9.34 -3.71 11.94
C GLY A 51 8.67 -3.38 13.28
N GLY A 52 9.39 -2.73 14.21
CA GLY A 52 8.78 -2.28 15.47
C GLY A 52 7.72 -1.22 15.23
N ALA A 53 7.99 -0.26 14.35
CA ALA A 53 7.02 0.77 13.97
C ALA A 53 5.83 0.18 13.21
N MET A 54 6.07 -0.80 12.31
CA MET A 54 4.98 -1.46 11.57
C MET A 54 4.07 -2.31 12.46
N PHE A 55 4.59 -2.86 13.56
CA PHE A 55 3.78 -3.72 14.45
C PHE A 55 3.43 -3.06 15.79
N GLY A 56 3.87 -1.83 16.03
CA GLY A 56 3.51 -1.03 17.20
C GLY A 56 3.81 -1.72 18.52
N VAL A 57 2.77 -1.99 19.31
CA VAL A 57 2.91 -2.62 20.64
C VAL A 57 3.11 -4.14 20.60
N VAL A 58 3.04 -4.77 19.43
CA VAL A 58 3.22 -6.22 19.29
C VAL A 58 4.68 -6.59 19.56
N PRO A 59 4.98 -7.52 20.50
CA PRO A 59 6.35 -7.93 20.79
C PRO A 59 7.04 -8.55 19.56
N ARG A 60 8.32 -8.17 19.35
CA ARG A 60 9.13 -8.68 18.23
C ARG A 60 9.10 -10.19 18.05
N PRO A 61 9.25 -11.04 19.10
CA PRO A 61 9.22 -12.50 18.94
C PRO A 61 7.91 -13.05 18.32
N LEU A 62 6.85 -12.24 18.28
CA LEU A 62 5.59 -12.61 17.64
C LEU A 62 5.56 -12.18 16.17
N TRP A 63 5.88 -10.91 15.88
CA TRP A 63 5.76 -10.39 14.52
C TRP A 63 6.92 -10.84 13.60
N GLU A 64 8.15 -11.02 14.10
CA GLU A 64 9.29 -11.44 13.28
C GLU A 64 9.09 -12.82 12.62
N LYS A 65 8.21 -13.67 13.17
CA LYS A 65 7.83 -14.95 12.58
C LYS A 65 6.96 -14.79 11.33
N LYS A 66 6.23 -13.68 11.24
CA LYS A 66 5.34 -13.35 10.11
C LYS A 66 6.02 -12.44 9.09
N ALA A 67 6.86 -11.54 9.56
CA ALA A 67 7.59 -10.57 8.78
C ALA A 67 9.05 -10.50 9.24
N PRO A 68 9.94 -11.41 8.78
CA PRO A 68 11.34 -11.44 9.18
C PRO A 68 12.05 -10.13 8.82
N PRO A 69 12.70 -9.46 9.80
CA PRO A 69 13.41 -8.22 9.54
C PRO A 69 14.81 -8.46 8.96
N ASP A 70 15.35 -7.43 8.29
CA ASP A 70 16.76 -7.37 7.92
C ASP A 70 17.66 -6.95 9.12
N ASP A 71 18.98 -6.84 8.88
CA ASP A 71 19.96 -6.46 9.90
C ASP A 71 19.76 -5.02 10.43
N ARG A 72 18.97 -4.20 9.73
CA ARG A 72 18.56 -2.85 10.15
C ARG A 72 17.16 -2.83 10.78
N HIS A 73 16.64 -3.99 11.17
CA HIS A 73 15.32 -4.19 11.78
C HIS A 73 14.12 -3.84 10.89
N ARG A 74 14.32 -3.71 9.57
CA ARG A 74 13.29 -3.34 8.61
C ARG A 74 12.63 -4.58 8.01
N ILE A 75 11.32 -4.59 7.92
CA ILE A 75 10.57 -5.65 7.24
C ILE A 75 10.36 -5.30 5.76
N GLN A 76 10.18 -6.34 4.95
CA GLN A 76 9.90 -6.18 3.53
C GLN A 76 8.44 -5.80 3.30
N LEU A 77 8.23 -4.81 2.45
CA LEU A 77 6.91 -4.32 2.01
C LEU A 77 6.89 -4.14 0.49
N ALA A 78 5.71 -4.06 -0.08
CA ALA A 78 5.46 -3.67 -1.47
C ALA A 78 4.65 -2.38 -1.51
N MET A 79 4.64 -1.71 -2.65
CA MET A 79 3.66 -0.68 -3.00
C MET A 79 2.84 -1.20 -4.16
N ARG A 80 1.51 -1.34 -3.97
CA ARG A 80 0.60 -1.95 -4.92
C ARG A 80 -0.59 -1.04 -5.24
N PRO A 81 -0.39 0.01 -6.01
CA PRO A 81 -1.51 0.79 -6.54
C PRO A 81 -2.51 -0.12 -7.28
N LEU A 82 -3.79 0.17 -7.17
CA LEU A 82 -4.84 -0.58 -7.82
C LEU A 82 -5.40 0.21 -9.02
N LEU A 83 -5.26 -0.34 -10.23
CA LEU A 83 -5.93 0.19 -11.41
C LEU A 83 -7.33 -0.42 -11.53
N VAL A 84 -8.34 0.45 -11.58
CA VAL A 84 -9.75 0.11 -11.74
C VAL A 84 -10.18 0.60 -13.12
N GLU A 85 -10.53 -0.33 -14.01
CA GLU A 85 -11.03 -0.01 -15.35
C GLU A 85 -12.51 -0.35 -15.45
N ALA A 86 -13.30 0.56 -15.99
CA ALA A 86 -14.75 0.41 -16.18
C ALA A 86 -15.21 1.20 -17.41
N SER A 87 -16.51 1.14 -17.72
CA SER A 87 -17.09 1.89 -18.85
C SER A 87 -16.95 3.41 -18.73
N TRP A 88 -16.72 3.94 -17.52
CA TRP A 88 -16.51 5.38 -17.25
C TRP A 88 -15.03 5.79 -17.31
N GLY A 89 -14.09 4.89 -17.64
CA GLY A 89 -12.66 5.19 -17.76
C GLY A 89 -11.78 4.43 -16.79
N ARG A 90 -10.61 4.97 -16.46
CA ARG A 90 -9.55 4.36 -15.64
C ARG A 90 -9.25 5.20 -14.42
N MET A 91 -9.36 4.55 -13.26
CA MET A 91 -9.01 5.12 -11.96
C MET A 91 -7.80 4.37 -11.41
N LEU A 92 -6.79 5.10 -10.99
CA LEU A 92 -5.69 4.58 -10.19
C LEU A 92 -5.94 4.94 -8.72
N VAL A 93 -6.02 3.93 -7.85
CA VAL A 93 -6.09 4.10 -6.40
C VAL A 93 -4.68 4.01 -5.86
N ASP A 94 -4.22 5.06 -5.24
CA ASP A 94 -2.85 5.35 -4.84
C ASP A 94 -1.84 5.32 -6.00
N CYS A 95 -0.63 5.84 -5.80
CA CYS A 95 0.34 6.09 -6.86
C CYS A 95 1.76 5.60 -6.49
N GLY A 96 1.94 4.97 -5.33
CA GLY A 96 3.24 4.60 -4.80
C GLY A 96 4.12 5.80 -4.44
N ALA A 97 5.43 5.57 -4.28
CA ALA A 97 6.40 6.57 -3.84
C ALA A 97 6.92 7.49 -4.97
N GLY A 98 6.87 7.03 -6.20
CA GLY A 98 7.49 7.75 -7.30
C GLY A 98 9.01 7.83 -7.20
N GLU A 99 9.63 8.80 -7.88
CA GLU A 99 11.09 8.84 -8.09
C GLU A 99 11.78 10.05 -7.44
N LYS A 100 11.04 10.89 -6.70
CA LYS A 100 11.56 12.18 -6.18
C LYS A 100 12.42 12.06 -4.93
N MET A 101 12.37 10.94 -4.23
CA MET A 101 13.11 10.73 -2.99
C MET A 101 14.62 10.89 -3.15
N SER A 102 15.26 11.49 -2.14
CA SER A 102 16.70 11.62 -2.06
C SER A 102 17.40 10.25 -2.01
N ALA A 103 18.68 10.20 -2.40
CA ALA A 103 19.48 8.96 -2.28
C ALA A 103 19.55 8.48 -0.82
N LYS A 104 19.59 9.39 0.14
CA LYS A 104 19.58 9.09 1.57
C LYS A 104 18.28 8.40 1.99
N ASP A 105 17.13 8.96 1.59
CA ASP A 105 15.82 8.40 1.98
C ASP A 105 15.60 7.05 1.29
N ARG A 106 16.03 6.89 0.03
CA ARG A 106 16.01 5.59 -0.66
C ARG A 106 16.83 4.54 0.08
N ASP A 107 17.98 4.88 0.66
CA ASP A 107 18.76 3.94 1.50
C ASP A 107 18.05 3.62 2.82
N ILE A 108 17.48 4.63 3.49
CA ILE A 108 16.74 4.44 4.75
C ILE A 108 15.59 3.46 4.53
N TYR A 109 14.80 3.66 3.49
CA TYR A 109 13.63 2.84 3.18
C TYR A 109 13.96 1.62 2.32
N ALA A 110 15.22 1.40 1.94
CA ALA A 110 15.63 0.37 0.97
C ALA A 110 14.70 0.36 -0.25
N LEU A 111 14.33 1.53 -0.74
CA LEU A 111 13.41 1.71 -1.84
C LEU A 111 14.08 1.28 -3.15
N ASP A 112 13.63 0.18 -3.72
CA ASP A 112 14.13 -0.34 -4.98
C ASP A 112 13.35 0.27 -6.15
N ARG A 113 14.05 0.98 -7.01
CA ARG A 113 13.49 1.66 -8.20
C ARG A 113 13.81 0.94 -9.51
N THR A 114 14.27 -0.31 -9.45
CA THR A 114 14.41 -1.18 -10.64
C THR A 114 13.05 -1.65 -11.16
N ARG A 115 11.99 -1.51 -10.36
CA ARG A 115 10.59 -1.81 -10.69
C ARG A 115 9.75 -0.58 -10.38
N THR A 116 9.04 -0.07 -11.38
CA THR A 116 8.33 1.21 -11.30
C THR A 116 6.87 1.09 -11.71
N LEU A 117 6.06 2.07 -11.32
CA LEU A 117 4.66 2.15 -11.73
C LEU A 117 4.51 2.25 -13.26
N ASP A 118 5.43 2.92 -13.94
CA ASP A 118 5.37 3.02 -15.42
C ASP A 118 5.60 1.66 -16.10
N GLU A 119 6.53 0.84 -15.57
CA GLU A 119 6.71 -0.54 -16.05
C GLU A 119 5.45 -1.39 -15.80
N ALA A 120 4.84 -1.23 -14.62
CA ALA A 120 3.63 -1.98 -14.27
C ALA A 120 2.44 -1.57 -15.15
N LEU A 121 2.27 -0.28 -15.44
CA LEU A 121 1.28 0.22 -16.40
C LEU A 121 1.55 -0.31 -17.81
N ALA A 122 2.80 -0.26 -18.27
CA ALA A 122 3.18 -0.75 -19.59
C ALA A 122 2.92 -2.25 -19.77
N ALA A 123 3.08 -3.06 -18.71
CA ALA A 123 2.79 -4.50 -18.74
C ALA A 123 1.32 -4.82 -19.08
N VAL A 124 0.40 -3.90 -18.76
CA VAL A 124 -1.02 -3.99 -19.13
C VAL A 124 -1.41 -3.05 -20.27
N LYS A 125 -0.43 -2.62 -21.06
CA LYS A 125 -0.61 -1.72 -22.23
C LYS A 125 -1.25 -0.37 -21.86
N GLN A 126 -1.01 0.09 -20.65
CA GLN A 126 -1.39 1.41 -20.15
C GLN A 126 -0.16 2.29 -19.97
N SER A 127 -0.38 3.57 -19.73
CA SER A 127 0.66 4.55 -19.44
C SER A 127 0.12 5.63 -18.50
N SER A 128 0.98 6.53 -18.03
CA SER A 128 0.58 7.69 -17.23
C SER A 128 -0.48 8.56 -17.95
N GLU A 129 -0.46 8.59 -19.30
CA GLU A 129 -1.45 9.30 -20.12
C GLU A 129 -2.84 8.64 -20.17
N SER A 130 -2.94 7.38 -19.78
CA SER A 130 -4.20 6.63 -19.82
C SER A 130 -5.00 6.72 -18.54
N VAL A 131 -4.39 7.19 -17.44
CA VAL A 131 -5.04 7.40 -16.15
C VAL A 131 -5.91 8.66 -16.20
N GLU A 132 -7.20 8.52 -15.90
CA GLU A 132 -8.18 9.60 -15.95
C GLU A 132 -8.56 10.09 -14.55
N ILE A 133 -8.35 9.25 -13.52
CA ILE A 133 -8.60 9.59 -12.12
C ILE A 133 -7.46 9.01 -11.30
N ALA A 134 -6.87 9.82 -10.42
CA ALA A 134 -5.94 9.39 -9.37
C ALA A 134 -6.61 9.63 -8.02
N LEU A 135 -7.01 8.56 -7.33
CA LEU A 135 -7.72 8.61 -6.05
C LEU A 135 -6.77 8.30 -4.90
N ALA A 136 -6.63 9.21 -3.95
CA ALA A 136 -5.81 9.00 -2.76
C ALA A 136 -6.58 8.25 -1.67
N SER A 137 -5.97 7.21 -1.09
CA SER A 137 -6.40 6.67 0.20
C SER A 137 -6.04 7.65 1.32
N HIS A 138 -4.85 8.20 1.28
CA HIS A 138 -4.31 9.30 2.07
C HIS A 138 -3.04 9.85 1.38
N LEU A 139 -2.35 10.85 1.97
CA LEU A 139 -1.29 11.58 1.28
C LEU A 139 0.13 11.25 1.78
N HIS A 140 0.37 10.10 2.40
CA HIS A 140 1.73 9.67 2.72
C HIS A 140 2.53 9.38 1.45
N TRP A 141 3.85 9.49 1.55
CA TRP A 141 4.77 9.43 0.41
C TRP A 141 4.76 8.07 -0.33
N ASP A 142 4.51 6.98 0.37
CA ASP A 142 4.45 5.62 -0.19
C ASP A 142 3.12 5.28 -0.85
N HIS A 143 2.12 6.14 -0.66
CA HIS A 143 0.80 6.06 -1.30
C HIS A 143 0.63 7.08 -2.42
N PHE A 144 1.01 8.32 -2.19
CA PHE A 144 0.75 9.40 -3.15
C PHE A 144 2.00 10.13 -3.68
N GLY A 145 3.19 9.65 -3.31
CA GLY A 145 4.46 10.20 -3.80
C GLY A 145 4.59 10.14 -5.32
N GLY A 146 4.07 9.08 -5.93
CA GLY A 146 4.05 8.92 -7.39
C GLY A 146 3.00 9.75 -8.13
N ALA A 147 2.15 10.51 -7.43
CA ALA A 147 1.17 11.40 -8.06
C ALA A 147 1.82 12.56 -8.84
N THR A 148 3.04 12.93 -8.46
CA THR A 148 3.85 13.93 -9.16
C THR A 148 5.17 13.34 -9.63
N ALA A 149 5.75 13.93 -10.65
CA ALA A 149 7.06 13.56 -11.20
C ALA A 149 7.91 14.80 -11.50
N ARG A 150 9.23 14.63 -11.50
CA ARG A 150 10.16 15.69 -11.91
C ARG A 150 10.36 15.66 -13.43
N VAL A 151 9.90 16.71 -14.11
CA VAL A 151 10.01 16.87 -15.54
C VAL A 151 10.73 18.20 -15.82
N ASP A 152 11.82 18.18 -16.55
CA ASP A 152 12.65 19.36 -16.88
C ASP A 152 13.01 20.21 -15.64
N GLY A 153 13.32 19.52 -14.54
CA GLY A 153 13.70 20.18 -13.27
C GLY A 153 12.53 20.67 -12.40
N ALA A 154 11.31 20.73 -12.93
CA ALA A 154 10.11 21.11 -12.19
C ALA A 154 9.30 19.88 -11.74
N VAL A 155 8.63 19.99 -10.60
CA VAL A 155 7.68 18.95 -10.14
C VAL A 155 6.31 19.25 -10.75
N ARG A 156 5.73 18.25 -11.41
CA ARG A 156 4.46 18.38 -12.15
C ARG A 156 3.57 17.16 -11.90
N PRO A 157 2.24 17.25 -12.15
CA PRO A 157 1.35 16.09 -12.15
C PRO A 157 1.90 14.99 -13.07
N ARG A 158 2.00 13.73 -12.54
CA ARG A 158 2.48 12.58 -13.32
C ARG A 158 1.47 12.11 -14.35
N PHE A 159 0.18 12.18 -14.04
CA PHE A 159 -0.91 11.74 -14.90
C PHE A 159 -1.58 12.96 -15.53
N PRO A 160 -1.17 13.36 -16.76
CA PRO A 160 -1.52 14.69 -17.30
C PRO A 160 -3.00 14.85 -17.64
N LYS A 161 -3.76 13.75 -17.74
CA LYS A 161 -5.21 13.75 -18.03
C LYS A 161 -6.05 13.45 -16.79
N ALA A 162 -5.42 13.17 -15.66
CA ALA A 162 -6.14 12.75 -14.47
C ALA A 162 -6.72 13.92 -13.68
N GLU A 163 -7.92 13.72 -13.18
CA GLU A 163 -8.45 14.42 -12.04
C GLU A 163 -7.89 13.74 -10.76
N TYR A 164 -7.21 14.49 -9.91
CA TYR A 164 -6.69 13.99 -8.65
C TYR A 164 -7.74 14.19 -7.55
N VAL A 165 -8.27 13.10 -7.04
CA VAL A 165 -9.40 13.09 -6.12
C VAL A 165 -8.89 12.88 -4.69
N ILE A 166 -8.99 13.91 -3.88
CA ILE A 166 -8.39 13.97 -2.54
C ILE A 166 -9.45 14.46 -1.54
N ARG A 167 -9.53 13.81 -0.37
CA ARG A 167 -10.36 14.31 0.73
C ARG A 167 -9.83 15.65 1.22
N GLY A 168 -10.67 16.68 1.26
CA GLY A 168 -10.22 18.04 1.60
C GLY A 168 -9.60 18.14 2.98
N ALA A 169 -10.17 17.46 3.98
CA ALA A 169 -9.59 17.45 5.32
C ALA A 169 -8.25 16.69 5.40
N GLU A 170 -7.99 15.66 4.57
CA GLU A 170 -6.66 15.02 4.46
C GLU A 170 -5.63 16.00 3.88
N TRP A 171 -6.05 16.79 2.90
CA TRP A 171 -5.21 17.85 2.34
C TRP A 171 -4.80 18.87 3.40
N GLU A 172 -5.75 19.33 4.23
CA GLU A 172 -5.46 20.29 5.30
C GLU A 172 -4.46 19.70 6.33
N ASP A 173 -4.66 18.44 6.74
CA ASP A 173 -3.73 17.74 7.64
C ASP A 173 -2.33 17.61 7.00
N ALA A 174 -2.26 17.25 5.71
CA ALA A 174 -1.01 17.03 4.98
C ALA A 174 -0.22 18.34 4.73
N THR A 175 -0.91 19.46 4.53
CA THR A 175 -0.27 20.78 4.33
C THR A 175 0.15 21.45 5.65
N HIS A 176 -0.39 21.01 6.78
CA HIS A 176 -0.08 21.51 8.12
C HIS A 176 0.35 20.37 9.06
N PRO A 177 1.34 19.56 8.69
CA PRO A 177 1.71 18.39 9.48
C PRO A 177 2.39 18.78 10.79
N HIS A 178 2.14 17.99 11.82
CA HIS A 178 2.81 18.14 13.12
C HIS A 178 4.08 17.26 13.22
N GLU A 179 4.79 17.31 14.35
CA GLU A 179 6.09 16.66 14.52
C GLU A 179 6.07 15.14 14.34
N ARG A 180 4.93 14.49 14.63
CA ARG A 180 4.79 13.04 14.54
C ARG A 180 4.60 12.54 13.11
N ASN A 181 3.96 13.32 12.22
CA ASN A 181 3.59 12.86 10.88
C ASN A 181 4.27 13.60 9.72
N ARG A 182 5.01 14.71 9.99
CA ARG A 182 5.64 15.51 8.92
C ARG A 182 6.61 14.72 8.05
N ALA A 183 7.21 13.64 8.56
CA ALA A 183 8.14 12.81 7.79
C ALA A 183 7.41 11.96 6.72
N SER A 184 6.10 11.78 6.86
CA SER A 184 5.27 11.02 5.92
C SER A 184 4.64 11.91 4.84
N TYR A 185 4.50 13.23 5.08
CA TYR A 185 3.89 14.17 4.14
C TYR A 185 4.95 15.01 3.42
N LEU A 186 5.33 14.61 2.23
CA LEU A 186 6.29 15.35 1.40
C LEU A 186 5.55 16.32 0.49
N GLN A 187 5.71 17.62 0.68
CA GLN A 187 4.93 18.67 -0.01
C GLN A 187 5.04 18.58 -1.53
N ASP A 188 6.20 18.18 -2.07
CA ASP A 188 6.41 17.97 -3.51
C ASP A 188 5.51 16.86 -4.10
N ASP A 189 4.91 16.01 -3.26
CA ASP A 189 4.10 14.88 -3.72
C ASP A 189 2.67 15.29 -4.10
N PHE A 190 2.16 16.39 -3.55
CA PHE A 190 0.77 16.79 -3.76
C PHE A 190 0.55 18.29 -3.96
N VAL A 191 1.35 19.20 -3.39
CA VAL A 191 1.14 20.67 -3.56
C VAL A 191 1.12 21.08 -5.02
N PRO A 192 2.03 20.60 -5.89
CA PRO A 192 2.04 20.94 -7.30
C PRO A 192 0.76 20.56 -8.07
N LEU A 193 0.00 19.57 -7.55
CA LEU A 193 -1.29 19.19 -8.14
C LEU A 193 -2.33 20.31 -8.01
N LYS A 194 -2.39 20.96 -6.84
CA LYS A 194 -3.29 22.10 -6.61
C LYS A 194 -2.88 23.31 -7.42
N GLU A 195 -1.57 23.57 -7.51
CA GLU A 195 -1.03 24.66 -8.33
C GLU A 195 -1.34 24.47 -9.83
N ALA A 196 -1.34 23.22 -10.29
CA ALA A 196 -1.74 22.86 -11.65
C ALA A 196 -3.27 22.89 -11.87
N GLY A 197 -4.09 23.05 -10.83
CA GLY A 197 -5.54 23.11 -10.93
C GLY A 197 -6.22 21.79 -11.28
N VAL A 198 -5.56 20.64 -10.99
CA VAL A 198 -6.05 19.30 -11.37
C VAL A 198 -6.66 18.52 -10.18
N VAL A 199 -6.75 19.14 -9.01
CA VAL A 199 -7.30 18.49 -7.80
C VAL A 199 -8.81 18.73 -7.69
N ARG A 200 -9.54 17.66 -7.45
CA ARG A 200 -10.91 17.68 -6.98
C ARG A 200 -10.97 17.31 -5.51
N PHE A 201 -11.32 18.27 -4.66
CA PHE A 201 -11.59 18.01 -3.26
C PHE A 201 -13.00 17.50 -3.03
N PHE A 202 -13.15 16.66 -2.01
CA PHE A 202 -14.45 16.17 -1.56
C PHE A 202 -14.49 15.99 -0.05
N GLU A 203 -15.69 15.85 0.50
CA GLU A 203 -15.92 15.62 1.92
C GLU A 203 -16.87 14.43 2.13
N GLY A 204 -16.74 13.83 3.31
CA GLY A 204 -17.59 12.71 3.72
C GLY A 204 -17.37 11.42 2.94
N ASP A 205 -18.12 10.40 3.31
CA ASP A 205 -18.15 9.13 2.61
C ASP A 205 -19.10 9.25 1.41
N GLN A 206 -18.61 8.91 0.21
CA GLN A 206 -19.40 9.10 -0.99
C GLN A 206 -18.99 8.19 -2.14
N ALA A 207 -19.84 8.10 -3.15
CA ALA A 207 -19.50 7.51 -4.44
C ALA A 207 -18.57 8.46 -5.23
N ILE A 208 -17.47 7.94 -5.71
CA ILE A 208 -16.51 8.65 -6.57
C ILE A 208 -16.89 8.48 -8.05
N ARG A 209 -17.28 7.27 -8.41
CA ARG A 209 -17.83 6.86 -9.72
C ARG A 209 -18.88 5.75 -9.50
N PRO A 210 -19.74 5.45 -10.48
CA PRO A 210 -20.65 4.31 -10.39
C PRO A 210 -19.91 3.04 -10.02
N GLY A 211 -20.34 2.39 -8.92
CA GLY A 211 -19.73 1.19 -8.37
C GLY A 211 -18.44 1.39 -7.57
N VAL A 212 -17.93 2.62 -7.42
CA VAL A 212 -16.75 2.92 -6.61
C VAL A 212 -17.08 3.99 -5.56
N ARG A 213 -16.91 3.67 -4.29
CA ARG A 213 -17.11 4.59 -3.16
C ARG A 213 -15.98 4.52 -2.15
N VAL A 214 -15.81 5.58 -1.41
CA VAL A 214 -14.83 5.70 -0.33
C VAL A 214 -15.51 5.75 1.03
N VAL A 215 -14.82 5.17 2.03
CA VAL A 215 -15.26 5.20 3.42
C VAL A 215 -14.08 5.61 4.29
N ARG A 216 -14.26 6.66 5.08
CA ARG A 216 -13.25 7.09 6.04
C ARG A 216 -13.10 6.06 7.15
N THR A 217 -11.87 5.65 7.43
CA THR A 217 -11.55 4.78 8.56
C THR A 217 -11.08 5.58 9.76
N GLY A 218 -10.44 6.74 9.54
CA GLY A 218 -9.67 7.43 10.55
C GLY A 218 -8.48 6.55 10.99
N GLY A 219 -7.88 6.82 12.11
CA GLY A 219 -6.89 5.91 12.71
C GLY A 219 -5.47 6.11 12.20
N HIS A 220 -5.12 5.62 11.04
CA HIS A 220 -3.78 5.78 10.46
C HIS A 220 -3.46 7.27 10.24
N THR A 221 -4.23 7.97 9.43
CA THR A 221 -4.39 9.41 9.49
C THR A 221 -5.80 9.76 9.95
N GLY A 222 -6.04 11.01 10.33
CA GLY A 222 -7.40 11.44 10.71
C GLY A 222 -8.42 11.25 9.60
N GLN A 223 -7.96 11.23 8.34
CA GLN A 223 -8.80 11.20 7.15
C GLN A 223 -8.53 10.00 6.24
N HIS A 224 -7.68 9.06 6.65
CA HIS A 224 -7.43 7.81 5.93
C HIS A 224 -8.75 7.15 5.53
N GLN A 225 -8.81 6.63 4.30
CA GLN A 225 -9.99 5.97 3.74
C GLN A 225 -9.64 4.69 2.99
N ILE A 226 -10.62 3.82 2.89
CA ILE A 226 -10.58 2.61 2.05
C ILE A 226 -11.53 2.77 0.88
N VAL A 227 -11.27 2.03 -0.20
CA VAL A 227 -12.05 2.13 -1.45
C VAL A 227 -12.82 0.84 -1.67
N PHE A 228 -14.15 0.95 -1.73
CA PHE A 228 -15.06 -0.13 -2.08
C PHE A 228 -15.36 -0.11 -3.58
N ILE A 229 -15.32 -1.28 -4.20
CA ILE A 229 -15.66 -1.51 -5.61
C ILE A 229 -16.76 -2.57 -5.63
N GLU A 230 -17.94 -2.20 -6.14
CA GLU A 230 -19.16 -3.00 -6.02
C GLU A 230 -19.75 -3.26 -7.40
N SER A 231 -19.90 -4.52 -7.79
CA SER A 231 -20.55 -4.96 -9.04
C SER A 231 -21.13 -6.36 -8.91
N GLY A 232 -22.30 -6.56 -9.48
CA GLY A 232 -22.95 -7.86 -9.54
C GLY A 232 -23.22 -8.51 -8.17
N GLY A 233 -23.49 -7.71 -7.14
CA GLY A 233 -23.69 -8.17 -5.75
C GLY A 233 -22.41 -8.60 -5.03
N ARG A 234 -21.24 -8.40 -5.63
CA ARG A 234 -19.93 -8.67 -5.05
C ARG A 234 -19.25 -7.37 -4.64
N THR A 235 -18.37 -7.44 -3.63
CA THR A 235 -17.62 -6.30 -3.12
C THR A 235 -16.13 -6.62 -3.09
N ALA A 236 -15.32 -5.75 -3.69
CA ALA A 236 -13.88 -5.71 -3.52
C ALA A 236 -13.51 -4.47 -2.70
N VAL A 237 -12.43 -4.54 -1.92
CA VAL A 237 -12.00 -3.42 -1.07
C VAL A 237 -10.49 -3.26 -1.12
N PHE A 238 -10.02 -2.08 -1.52
CA PHE A 238 -8.65 -1.68 -1.34
C PHE A 238 -8.50 -1.08 0.07
N VAL A 239 -7.74 -1.75 0.92
CA VAL A 239 -7.72 -1.47 2.37
C VAL A 239 -6.63 -0.52 2.81
N ALA A 240 -5.67 -0.20 1.93
CA ALA A 240 -4.53 0.67 2.23
C ALA A 240 -3.95 0.37 3.63
N ASP A 241 -3.74 1.37 4.45
CA ASP A 241 -3.11 1.26 5.77
C ASP A 241 -4.06 0.91 6.93
N LEU A 242 -5.33 0.62 6.65
CA LEU A 242 -6.19 -0.03 7.65
C LEU A 242 -5.68 -1.44 8.00
N ILE A 243 -5.25 -2.19 6.97
CA ILE A 243 -4.65 -3.53 7.08
C ILE A 243 -3.52 -3.60 6.06
N PRO A 244 -2.33 -3.07 6.38
CA PRO A 244 -1.26 -2.92 5.39
C PRO A 244 -0.77 -4.26 4.83
N THR A 245 -0.74 -5.32 5.66
CA THR A 245 -0.35 -6.67 5.24
C THR A 245 -1.23 -7.74 5.87
N ALA A 246 -1.22 -8.96 5.34
CA ALA A 246 -1.90 -10.12 5.93
C ALA A 246 -1.43 -10.45 7.37
N ALA A 247 -0.22 -10.03 7.74
CA ALA A 247 0.26 -10.16 9.11
C ALA A 247 -0.54 -9.31 10.11
N HIS A 248 -1.19 -8.23 9.62
CA HIS A 248 -1.99 -7.31 10.45
C HIS A 248 -3.47 -7.71 10.60
N LEU A 249 -3.85 -8.94 10.29
CA LEU A 249 -5.26 -9.38 10.42
C LEU A 249 -5.76 -9.47 11.88
N GLU A 250 -4.87 -9.65 12.83
CA GLU A 250 -5.26 -9.62 14.24
C GLU A 250 -5.66 -8.21 14.67
N ASN A 251 -6.78 -8.09 15.40
CA ASN A 251 -7.33 -6.77 15.74
C ASN A 251 -6.32 -5.86 16.45
N ALA A 252 -5.55 -6.42 17.40
CA ALA A 252 -4.57 -5.67 18.19
C ALA A 252 -3.25 -5.38 17.44
N TRP A 253 -3.06 -5.95 16.25
CA TRP A 253 -1.87 -5.69 15.43
C TRP A 253 -2.08 -4.41 14.62
N VAL A 254 -1.82 -3.29 15.28
CA VAL A 254 -2.00 -1.92 14.78
C VAL A 254 -0.61 -1.27 14.69
N MET A 255 -0.38 -0.47 13.67
CA MET A 255 0.92 0.17 13.47
C MET A 255 1.20 1.24 14.54
N GLY A 256 2.48 1.41 14.89
CA GLY A 256 2.94 2.57 15.66
C GLY A 256 2.85 3.88 14.87
N TYR A 257 2.72 3.79 13.55
CA TYR A 257 2.48 4.94 12.66
C TYR A 257 1.06 5.49 12.78
N ASP A 258 0.10 4.71 13.26
CA ASP A 258 -1.28 5.17 13.40
C ASP A 258 -1.37 6.34 14.39
N LEU A 259 -1.98 7.42 13.95
CA LEU A 259 -2.16 8.61 14.80
C LEU A 259 -3.23 8.40 15.86
N PHE A 260 -4.26 7.60 15.53
CA PHE A 260 -5.40 7.28 16.38
C PHE A 260 -5.61 5.76 16.44
N PRO A 261 -4.70 5.01 17.11
CA PRO A 261 -4.68 3.55 17.04
C PRO A 261 -5.95 2.89 17.59
N MET A 262 -6.67 3.56 18.49
CA MET A 262 -7.94 3.04 19.02
C MET A 262 -9.07 3.15 18.00
N ASP A 263 -9.04 4.16 17.13
CA ASP A 263 -10.00 4.30 16.03
C ASP A 263 -9.72 3.25 14.94
N THR A 264 -8.42 3.02 14.61
CA THR A 264 -8.00 1.90 13.75
C THR A 264 -8.52 0.57 14.29
N LEU A 265 -8.31 0.29 15.59
CA LEU A 265 -8.75 -0.94 16.23
C LEU A 265 -10.28 -1.12 16.13
N ALA A 266 -11.03 -0.07 16.43
CA ALA A 266 -12.49 -0.10 16.41
C ALA A 266 -13.04 -0.35 15.00
N PHE A 267 -12.54 0.39 14.01
CA PHE A 267 -12.95 0.25 12.61
C PHE A 267 -12.54 -1.12 12.04
N LYS A 268 -11.27 -1.51 12.23
CA LYS A 268 -10.74 -2.78 11.74
C LYS A 268 -11.51 -3.99 12.25
N ARG A 269 -11.92 -3.98 13.52
CA ARG A 269 -12.73 -5.06 14.12
C ARG A 269 -14.06 -5.26 13.38
N GLN A 270 -14.76 -4.17 13.11
CA GLN A 270 -16.04 -4.20 12.39
C GLN A 270 -15.83 -4.58 10.91
N PHE A 271 -14.82 -4.00 10.29
CA PHE A 271 -14.49 -4.24 8.88
C PHE A 271 -14.15 -5.71 8.63
N ILE A 272 -13.24 -6.31 9.41
CA ILE A 272 -12.84 -7.72 9.23
C ILE A 272 -14.04 -8.65 9.39
N ARG A 273 -14.91 -8.40 10.35
CA ARG A 273 -16.13 -9.19 10.52
C ARG A 273 -17.02 -9.10 9.28
N ALA A 274 -17.28 -7.90 8.80
CA ALA A 274 -18.05 -7.69 7.58
C ALA A 274 -17.39 -8.32 6.36
N ALA A 275 -16.07 -8.24 6.24
CA ALA A 275 -15.30 -8.82 5.15
C ALA A 275 -15.42 -10.35 5.10
N ILE A 276 -15.40 -11.02 6.26
CA ILE A 276 -15.62 -12.47 6.37
C ILE A 276 -17.07 -12.82 6.03
N ASP A 277 -18.04 -12.15 6.69
CA ASP A 277 -19.47 -12.50 6.57
C ASP A 277 -20.03 -12.25 5.16
N ARG A 278 -19.48 -11.25 4.43
CA ARG A 278 -19.95 -10.84 3.11
C ARG A 278 -18.97 -11.20 1.98
N GLU A 279 -17.93 -11.97 2.29
CA GLU A 279 -16.92 -12.42 1.33
C GLU A 279 -16.30 -11.28 0.49
N TYR A 280 -15.78 -10.24 1.16
CA TYR A 280 -15.11 -9.17 0.46
C TYR A 280 -13.77 -9.65 -0.11
N LEU A 281 -13.51 -9.35 -1.39
CA LEU A 281 -12.19 -9.50 -1.99
C LEU A 281 -11.31 -8.33 -1.54
N ILE A 282 -10.29 -8.61 -0.76
CA ILE A 282 -9.40 -7.59 -0.18
C ILE A 282 -8.15 -7.42 -1.05
N PHE A 283 -7.81 -6.18 -1.39
CA PHE A 283 -6.55 -5.79 -2.01
C PHE A 283 -5.64 -5.17 -0.96
N PHE A 284 -4.44 -5.74 -0.80
CA PHE A 284 -3.42 -5.29 0.15
C PHE A 284 -2.37 -4.46 -0.57
N GLU A 285 -2.08 -3.25 -0.07
CA GLU A 285 -1.08 -2.39 -0.67
C GLU A 285 0.34 -2.82 -0.32
N HIS A 286 0.58 -3.18 0.93
CA HIS A 286 1.94 -3.37 1.45
C HIS A 286 2.36 -4.81 1.67
N ASP A 287 1.46 -5.78 1.50
CA ASP A 287 1.87 -7.18 1.68
C ASP A 287 2.91 -7.59 0.61
N PRO A 288 4.07 -8.12 1.00
CA PRO A 288 5.12 -8.45 0.04
C PRO A 288 4.78 -9.65 -0.87
N LEU A 289 3.84 -10.51 -0.46
CA LEU A 289 3.54 -11.77 -1.13
C LEU A 289 2.11 -11.86 -1.65
N ILE A 290 1.16 -11.27 -0.95
CA ILE A 290 -0.28 -11.40 -1.21
C ILE A 290 -0.82 -10.06 -1.74
N SER A 291 -1.21 -10.03 -3.01
CA SER A 291 -1.82 -8.84 -3.59
C SER A 291 -3.31 -8.77 -3.28
N ALA A 292 -4.02 -9.90 -3.37
CA ALA A 292 -5.44 -9.95 -3.07
C ALA A 292 -5.90 -11.34 -2.57
N GLY A 293 -6.96 -11.34 -1.76
CA GLY A 293 -7.57 -12.57 -1.26
C GLY A 293 -8.76 -12.32 -0.35
N TYR A 294 -9.37 -13.40 0.09
CA TYR A 294 -10.48 -13.36 1.04
C TYR A 294 -9.97 -13.57 2.46
N ILE A 295 -10.45 -12.76 3.40
CA ILE A 295 -10.17 -13.01 4.81
C ILE A 295 -11.04 -14.17 5.27
N ARG A 296 -10.40 -15.21 5.84
CA ARG A 296 -11.06 -16.38 6.41
C ARG A 296 -10.71 -16.51 7.88
N GLU A 297 -11.59 -17.21 8.61
CA GLU A 297 -11.35 -17.56 10.02
C GLU A 297 -11.57 -19.06 10.20
N LYS A 298 -10.59 -19.75 10.82
CA LYS A 298 -10.65 -21.15 11.18
C LYS A 298 -10.01 -21.35 12.54
N ASP A 299 -10.70 -22.02 13.45
CA ASP A 299 -10.23 -22.32 14.82
C ASP A 299 -9.76 -21.05 15.57
N GLY A 300 -10.49 -19.92 15.39
CA GLY A 300 -10.18 -18.62 15.98
C GLY A 300 -8.95 -17.92 15.42
N ARG A 301 -8.38 -18.42 14.31
CA ARG A 301 -7.24 -17.81 13.61
C ARG A 301 -7.67 -17.27 12.25
N ARG A 302 -7.24 -16.06 11.94
CA ARG A 302 -7.48 -15.42 10.64
C ARG A 302 -6.33 -15.66 9.69
N TYR A 303 -6.68 -15.83 8.43
CA TYR A 303 -5.73 -15.98 7.33
C TYR A 303 -6.32 -15.40 6.05
N VAL A 304 -5.49 -15.20 5.04
CA VAL A 304 -5.93 -14.82 3.70
C VAL A 304 -5.97 -16.07 2.83
N GLU A 305 -7.13 -16.36 2.28
CA GLU A 305 -7.26 -17.26 1.13
C GLU A 305 -6.88 -16.47 -0.11
N GLN A 306 -5.63 -16.65 -0.54
CA GLN A 306 -5.03 -15.86 -1.62
C GLN A 306 -5.73 -16.12 -2.95
N VAL A 307 -5.97 -15.05 -3.71
CA VAL A 307 -6.48 -15.08 -5.09
C VAL A 307 -5.41 -14.58 -6.06
N LEU A 308 -4.61 -13.59 -5.66
CA LEU A 308 -3.46 -13.05 -6.37
C LEU A 308 -2.22 -12.94 -5.46
#